data_2f1c0990c7c8f6e4c41b6f4546f654b3
#
_entry.id   2f1c0990c7c8f6e4c41b6f4546f654b3
#
_cell.length_a   1.000
_cell.length_b   1.000
_cell.length_c   1.000
_cell.angle_alpha   90.00
_cell.angle_beta   90.00
_cell.angle_gamma   90.00
#
_symmetry.space_group_name_H-M   'P 1'
#
loop_
_entity.id
_entity.type
_entity.pdbx_description
1 polymer ?
#
loop_
_entity_poly.entity_id
_entity_poly.type
_entity_poly.pdbx_seq_one_letter_code
_entity_poly.pdbx_strand_id
1 'polypeptide(L)'
;VAVSTAHGHSKDVGDAVGLIRAAYPDLPIIAGNVTTATGVEYLAERGANIVKVGQGPGSICTTRLVAGVGIPQMTALYVASQAAKARGVSLLADGGITKSGDIVKALTLADGVICGGLLAGCPETPGQVMEISGKLYKQYRGMGSFAAMKSGSAARYGHAPKDANRKVAAEGIEALKEVSENLDQLLAQLIGGVQAGMGYLGAATLPDLRAKARYTRISPAGQ
;
A
#
# COMPACT_ATOMS: atom_id res chain seq x y z
N VAL A 1 -11.32 8.26 -8.32
CA VAL A 1 -10.45 7.50 -9.26
C VAL A 1 -9.06 7.30 -8.67
N ALA A 2 -8.30 6.29 -9.14
CA ALA A 2 -6.94 6.04 -8.66
C ALA A 2 -5.94 5.97 -9.82
N VAL A 3 -4.88 6.81 -9.78
CA VAL A 3 -3.70 6.71 -10.62
C VAL A 3 -2.60 6.03 -9.80
N SER A 4 -2.44 4.71 -10.01
CA SER A 4 -1.62 3.85 -9.15
C SER A 4 -0.52 3.16 -9.94
N THR A 5 0.73 3.53 -9.69
CA THR A 5 1.92 2.97 -10.34
C THR A 5 2.95 2.52 -9.30
N ALA A 6 3.99 1.81 -9.73
CA ALA A 6 5.09 1.42 -8.86
C ALA A 6 5.90 2.64 -8.37
N HIS A 7 5.98 3.70 -9.21
CA HIS A 7 6.63 4.96 -8.86
C HIS A 7 5.80 6.16 -9.33
N GLY A 8 5.11 6.79 -8.39
CA GLY A 8 4.19 7.91 -8.66
C GLY A 8 4.87 9.26 -8.90
N HIS A 9 6.11 9.43 -8.43
CA HIS A 9 6.86 10.67 -8.65
C HIS A 9 7.53 10.65 -10.03
N SER A 10 6.72 10.61 -11.07
CA SER A 10 7.14 10.62 -12.47
C SER A 10 6.28 11.56 -13.30
N LYS A 11 6.84 12.05 -14.41
CA LYS A 11 6.17 13.00 -15.30
C LYS A 11 4.81 12.45 -15.78
N ASP A 12 4.78 11.22 -16.25
CA ASP A 12 3.57 10.61 -16.84
C ASP A 12 2.45 10.48 -15.81
N VAL A 13 2.78 10.12 -14.56
CA VAL A 13 1.80 10.04 -13.49
C VAL A 13 1.28 11.43 -13.12
N GLY A 14 2.17 12.41 -13.00
CA GLY A 14 1.77 13.79 -12.72
C GLY A 14 0.89 14.38 -13.83
N ASP A 15 1.23 14.14 -15.08
CA ASP A 15 0.42 14.58 -16.22
C ASP A 15 -0.96 13.91 -16.23
N ALA A 16 -1.03 12.61 -15.98
CA ALA A 16 -2.30 11.89 -15.87
C ALA A 16 -3.19 12.47 -14.76
N VAL A 17 -2.63 12.72 -13.59
CA VAL A 17 -3.36 13.35 -12.46
C VAL A 17 -3.87 14.73 -12.87
N GLY A 18 -3.01 15.57 -13.47
CA GLY A 18 -3.37 16.93 -13.93
C GLY A 18 -4.47 16.92 -15.00
N LEU A 19 -4.40 16.02 -15.98
CA LEU A 19 -5.43 15.87 -17.02
C LEU A 19 -6.79 15.45 -16.43
N ILE A 20 -6.79 14.50 -15.48
CA ILE A 20 -8.02 14.06 -14.80
C ILE A 20 -8.59 15.23 -13.99
N ARG A 21 -7.77 15.97 -13.26
CA ARG A 21 -8.20 17.11 -12.47
C ARG A 21 -8.78 18.21 -13.34
N ALA A 22 -8.17 18.51 -14.49
CA ALA A 22 -8.67 19.51 -15.43
C ALA A 22 -10.02 19.10 -16.04
N ALA A 23 -10.18 17.81 -16.38
CA ALA A 23 -11.42 17.30 -16.96
C ALA A 23 -12.56 17.14 -15.93
N TYR A 24 -12.22 16.85 -14.68
CA TYR A 24 -13.16 16.55 -13.60
C TYR A 24 -12.75 17.28 -12.30
N PRO A 25 -13.06 18.56 -12.15
CA PRO A 25 -12.59 19.40 -11.03
C PRO A 25 -12.95 18.88 -9.64
N ASP A 26 -14.09 18.23 -9.49
CA ASP A 26 -14.60 17.78 -8.18
C ASP A 26 -14.35 16.29 -7.91
N LEU A 27 -13.76 15.55 -8.87
CA LEU A 27 -13.55 14.11 -8.72
C LEU A 27 -12.43 13.83 -7.70
N PRO A 28 -12.67 13.03 -6.65
CA PRO A 28 -11.58 12.61 -5.76
C PRO A 28 -10.53 11.76 -6.49
N ILE A 29 -9.26 12.18 -6.40
CA ILE A 29 -8.13 11.51 -7.06
C ILE A 29 -7.19 10.95 -6.00
N ILE A 30 -6.98 9.63 -6.05
CA ILE A 30 -5.91 8.94 -5.33
C ILE A 30 -4.74 8.78 -6.27
N ALA A 31 -3.53 9.15 -5.88
CA ALA A 31 -2.33 8.97 -6.70
C ALA A 31 -1.18 8.33 -5.92
N GLY A 32 -0.29 7.63 -6.60
CA GLY A 32 0.90 7.01 -5.99
C GLY A 32 1.48 5.87 -6.86
N ASN A 33 2.45 5.16 -6.31
CA ASN A 33 2.98 5.23 -4.96
C ASN A 33 4.22 6.12 -4.88
N VAL A 34 4.39 6.78 -3.75
CA VAL A 34 5.57 7.58 -3.41
C VAL A 34 6.10 7.20 -2.03
N THR A 35 7.32 7.64 -1.69
CA THR A 35 7.95 7.37 -0.39
C THR A 35 8.70 8.58 0.17
N THR A 36 8.60 9.74 -0.50
CA THR A 36 9.32 10.97 -0.13
C THR A 36 8.35 12.13 0.05
N ALA A 37 8.76 13.15 0.82
CA ALA A 37 8.01 14.39 0.98
C ALA A 37 7.78 15.07 -0.38
N THR A 38 8.83 15.18 -1.20
CA THR A 38 8.76 15.78 -2.54
C THR A 38 7.81 15.03 -3.49
N GLY A 39 7.70 13.70 -3.35
CA GLY A 39 6.72 12.92 -4.11
C GLY A 39 5.29 13.21 -3.71
N VAL A 40 5.03 13.41 -2.41
CA VAL A 40 3.71 13.85 -1.91
C VAL A 40 3.37 15.23 -2.43
N GLU A 41 4.29 16.18 -2.29
CA GLU A 41 4.12 17.57 -2.78
C GLU A 41 3.82 17.59 -4.28
N TYR A 42 4.61 16.85 -5.06
CA TYR A 42 4.46 16.75 -6.51
C TYR A 42 3.05 16.29 -6.93
N LEU A 43 2.54 15.23 -6.31
CA LEU A 43 1.20 14.71 -6.62
C LEU A 43 0.08 15.62 -6.11
N ALA A 44 0.25 16.24 -4.95
CA ALA A 44 -0.69 17.22 -4.41
C ALA A 44 -0.82 18.45 -5.33
N GLU A 45 0.30 18.99 -5.82
CA GLU A 45 0.33 20.11 -6.77
C GLU A 45 -0.34 19.81 -8.11
N ARG A 46 -0.37 18.54 -8.52
CA ARG A 46 -1.07 18.07 -9.71
C ARG A 46 -2.56 17.80 -9.48
N GLY A 47 -3.06 17.93 -8.24
CA GLY A 47 -4.47 17.84 -7.90
C GLY A 47 -4.90 16.51 -7.27
N ALA A 48 -3.95 15.68 -6.78
CA ALA A 48 -4.32 14.52 -5.97
C ALA A 48 -4.91 14.98 -4.63
N ASN A 49 -6.00 14.34 -4.21
CA ASN A 49 -6.60 14.54 -2.88
C ASN A 49 -6.00 13.58 -1.85
N ILE A 50 -5.61 12.40 -2.30
CA ILE A 50 -5.11 11.31 -1.47
C ILE A 50 -3.85 10.76 -2.12
N VAL A 51 -2.78 10.59 -1.33
CA VAL A 51 -1.51 10.05 -1.82
C VAL A 51 -1.23 8.70 -1.18
N LYS A 52 -0.93 7.70 -2.03
CA LYS A 52 -0.53 6.36 -1.59
C LYS A 52 0.97 6.31 -1.34
N VAL A 53 1.33 5.83 -0.15
CA VAL A 53 2.72 5.76 0.33
C VAL A 53 3.16 4.31 0.49
N GLY A 54 4.22 3.92 -0.21
CA GLY A 54 4.85 2.60 -0.09
C GLY A 54 5.47 2.12 -1.40
N GLN A 55 6.76 1.77 -1.35
CA GLN A 55 7.50 1.12 -2.42
C GLN A 55 8.29 -0.05 -1.83
N GLY A 56 7.93 -1.26 -2.25
CA GLY A 56 8.59 -2.48 -1.81
C GLY A 56 8.21 -3.07 -0.45
N PRO A 57 7.21 -2.57 0.34
CA PRO A 57 6.91 -3.15 1.65
C PRO A 57 6.00 -4.39 1.57
N GLY A 58 5.39 -4.68 0.42
CA GLY A 58 4.47 -5.81 0.27
C GLY A 58 5.17 -7.16 0.47
N SER A 59 4.47 -8.14 1.07
CA SER A 59 5.03 -9.47 1.39
C SER A 59 5.49 -10.27 0.17
N ILE A 60 4.92 -10.00 -1.00
CA ILE A 60 5.23 -10.65 -2.28
C ILE A 60 5.87 -9.67 -3.28
N CYS A 61 6.31 -8.49 -2.80
CA CYS A 61 7.03 -7.50 -3.58
C CYS A 61 8.54 -7.77 -3.50
N THR A 62 9.21 -7.81 -4.65
CA THR A 62 10.66 -7.99 -4.75
C THR A 62 11.38 -6.76 -5.29
N THR A 63 10.72 -5.62 -5.40
CA THR A 63 11.31 -4.36 -5.89
C THR A 63 12.61 -4.02 -5.15
N ARG A 64 12.64 -4.17 -3.82
CA ARG A 64 13.86 -3.90 -3.03
C ARG A 64 15.02 -4.81 -3.38
N LEU A 65 14.75 -6.05 -3.76
CA LEU A 65 15.76 -7.04 -4.11
C LEU A 65 16.20 -6.91 -5.58
N VAL A 66 15.25 -6.66 -6.48
CA VAL A 66 15.48 -6.66 -7.93
C VAL A 66 15.95 -5.30 -8.42
N ALA A 67 15.31 -4.22 -7.96
CA ALA A 67 15.63 -2.86 -8.39
C ALA A 67 16.54 -2.09 -7.41
N GLY A 68 16.73 -2.62 -6.19
CA GLY A 68 17.55 -1.98 -5.16
C GLY A 68 16.94 -0.68 -4.59
N VAL A 69 15.64 -0.46 -4.79
CA VAL A 69 14.93 0.74 -4.33
C VAL A 69 13.85 0.40 -3.32
N GLY A 70 13.58 1.34 -2.42
CA GLY A 70 12.56 1.22 -1.38
C GLY A 70 13.02 1.90 -0.09
N ILE A 71 12.05 2.27 0.73
CA ILE A 71 12.27 2.91 2.03
C ILE A 71 11.49 2.11 3.09
N PRO A 72 12.01 1.93 4.32
CA PRO A 72 11.24 1.35 5.42
C PRO A 72 9.92 2.09 5.59
N GLN A 73 8.80 1.35 5.67
CA GLN A 73 7.46 1.93 5.54
C GLN A 73 7.17 3.02 6.58
N MET A 74 7.55 2.83 7.84
CA MET A 74 7.34 3.85 8.87
C MET A 74 8.14 5.13 8.61
N THR A 75 9.35 5.02 8.05
CA THR A 75 10.15 6.18 7.62
C THR A 75 9.46 6.92 6.48
N ALA A 76 8.98 6.18 5.47
CA ALA A 76 8.25 6.77 4.34
C ALA A 76 6.99 7.51 4.82
N LEU A 77 6.19 6.89 5.69
CA LEU A 77 4.99 7.50 6.26
C LEU A 77 5.32 8.74 7.09
N TYR A 78 6.40 8.69 7.87
CA TYR A 78 6.79 9.83 8.72
C TYR A 78 7.12 11.07 7.88
N VAL A 79 7.95 10.94 6.85
CA VAL A 79 8.30 12.08 6.00
C VAL A 79 7.11 12.53 5.14
N ALA A 80 6.31 11.58 4.63
CA ALA A 80 5.12 11.86 3.84
C ALA A 80 4.04 12.60 4.64
N SER A 81 3.84 12.24 5.93
CA SER A 81 2.80 12.83 6.78
C SER A 81 3.00 14.34 7.00
N GLN A 82 4.24 14.78 7.08
CA GLN A 82 4.57 16.20 7.22
C GLN A 82 4.24 16.98 5.95
N ALA A 83 4.61 16.44 4.79
CA ALA A 83 4.29 17.05 3.50
C ALA A 83 2.78 17.05 3.22
N ALA A 84 2.09 15.95 3.52
CA ALA A 84 0.65 15.83 3.35
C ALA A 84 -0.12 16.85 4.21
N LYS A 85 0.28 17.03 5.46
CA LYS A 85 -0.30 18.05 6.35
C LYS A 85 -0.10 19.47 5.78
N ALA A 86 1.10 19.77 5.29
CA ALA A 86 1.40 21.09 4.70
C ALA A 86 0.61 21.35 3.42
N ARG A 87 0.28 20.31 2.65
CA ARG A 87 -0.47 20.39 1.38
C ARG A 87 -1.97 20.15 1.51
N GLY A 88 -2.47 19.78 2.70
CA GLY A 88 -3.89 19.50 2.93
C GLY A 88 -4.40 18.25 2.20
N VAL A 89 -3.54 17.25 1.97
CA VAL A 89 -3.92 15.97 1.33
C VAL A 89 -3.89 14.84 2.33
N SER A 90 -4.71 13.80 2.10
CA SER A 90 -4.73 12.59 2.91
C SER A 90 -3.69 11.56 2.45
N LEU A 91 -3.30 10.65 3.35
CA LEU A 91 -2.37 9.56 3.06
C LEU A 91 -3.01 8.19 3.22
N LEU A 92 -2.66 7.27 2.32
CA LEU A 92 -2.91 5.84 2.47
C LEU A 92 -1.57 5.09 2.59
N ALA A 93 -1.40 4.36 3.69
CA ALA A 93 -0.26 3.46 3.87
C ALA A 93 -0.47 2.19 3.06
N ASP A 94 0.33 1.98 2.01
CA ASP A 94 0.17 0.87 1.07
C ASP A 94 1.30 -0.16 1.22
N GLY A 95 0.95 -1.34 1.72
CA GLY A 95 1.83 -2.49 1.89
C GLY A 95 2.51 -2.60 3.26
N GLY A 96 2.98 -3.80 3.57
CA GLY A 96 3.67 -4.12 4.83
C GLY A 96 2.76 -4.35 6.03
N ILE A 97 1.44 -4.34 5.84
CA ILE A 97 0.46 -4.60 6.89
C ILE A 97 0.23 -6.11 7.00
N THR A 98 0.59 -6.71 8.13
CA THR A 98 0.47 -8.14 8.39
C THR A 98 -0.42 -8.47 9.60
N LYS A 99 -0.68 -7.49 10.46
CA LYS A 99 -1.46 -7.62 11.70
C LYS A 99 -2.03 -6.28 12.13
N SER A 100 -2.97 -6.29 13.07
CA SER A 100 -3.62 -5.08 13.61
C SER A 100 -2.63 -4.06 14.19
N GLY A 101 -1.57 -4.50 14.85
CA GLY A 101 -0.53 -3.60 15.38
C GLY A 101 0.18 -2.78 14.28
N ASP A 102 0.30 -3.33 13.06
CA ASP A 102 0.85 -2.57 11.93
C ASP A 102 -0.15 -1.52 11.43
N ILE A 103 -1.45 -1.83 11.47
CA ILE A 103 -2.53 -0.86 11.19
C ILE A 103 -2.47 0.30 12.18
N VAL A 104 -2.38 0.01 13.49
CA VAL A 104 -2.25 1.05 14.52
C VAL A 104 -1.08 1.97 14.24
N LYS A 105 0.11 1.40 13.99
CA LYS A 105 1.31 2.18 13.67
C LYS A 105 1.11 3.05 12.42
N ALA A 106 0.56 2.49 11.35
CA ALA A 106 0.31 3.23 10.11
C ALA A 106 -0.68 4.39 10.34
N LEU A 107 -1.78 4.17 11.08
CA LEU A 107 -2.80 5.18 11.36
C LEU A 107 -2.32 6.33 12.24
N THR A 108 -1.19 6.19 12.92
CA THR A 108 -0.54 7.34 13.60
C THR A 108 0.01 8.39 12.63
N LEU A 109 0.21 8.04 11.35
CA LEU A 109 0.84 8.88 10.32
C LEU A 109 0.02 8.98 9.03
N ALA A 110 -0.92 8.07 8.80
CA ALA A 110 -1.77 7.99 7.61
C ALA A 110 -3.26 8.01 7.97
N ASP A 111 -4.11 8.28 6.99
CA ASP A 111 -5.57 8.36 7.16
C ASP A 111 -6.25 7.00 6.93
N GLY A 112 -5.55 6.09 6.28
CA GLY A 112 -6.02 4.73 6.03
C GLY A 112 -4.88 3.81 5.64
N VAL A 113 -5.21 2.51 5.49
CA VAL A 113 -4.27 1.46 5.11
C VAL A 113 -4.78 0.68 3.91
N ILE A 114 -3.86 0.14 3.11
CA ILE A 114 -4.16 -0.80 2.02
C ILE A 114 -3.54 -2.14 2.38
N CYS A 115 -4.40 -3.16 2.49
CA CYS A 115 -4.03 -4.51 2.86
C CYS A 115 -4.15 -5.45 1.66
N GLY A 116 -3.06 -6.09 1.26
CA GLY A 116 -3.05 -7.12 0.23
C GLY A 116 -3.04 -8.51 0.84
N GLY A 117 -1.86 -8.99 1.25
CA GLY A 117 -1.66 -10.35 1.77
C GLY A 117 -2.48 -10.69 3.01
N LEU A 118 -2.87 -9.69 3.80
CA LEU A 118 -3.71 -9.88 4.98
C LEU A 118 -5.13 -10.36 4.59
N LEU A 119 -5.69 -9.80 3.51
CA LEU A 119 -7.03 -10.13 3.03
C LEU A 119 -7.05 -11.23 1.96
N ALA A 120 -5.90 -11.55 1.36
CA ALA A 120 -5.82 -12.45 0.21
C ALA A 120 -6.29 -13.89 0.49
N GLY A 121 -6.30 -14.32 1.75
CA GLY A 121 -6.79 -15.64 2.19
C GLY A 121 -8.30 -15.71 2.42
N CYS A 122 -9.00 -14.58 2.48
CA CYS A 122 -10.45 -14.59 2.73
C CYS A 122 -11.21 -15.29 1.59
N PRO A 123 -12.25 -16.07 1.90
CA PRO A 123 -13.09 -16.74 0.89
C PRO A 123 -13.64 -15.78 -0.17
N GLU A 124 -13.99 -14.56 0.22
CA GLU A 124 -14.61 -13.54 -0.63
C GLU A 124 -13.64 -12.94 -1.67
N THR A 125 -12.31 -13.08 -1.47
CA THR A 125 -11.35 -12.56 -2.46
C THR A 125 -11.39 -13.38 -3.75
N PRO A 126 -11.17 -12.77 -4.92
CA PRO A 126 -11.11 -13.49 -6.19
C PRO A 126 -10.02 -14.58 -6.19
N GLY A 127 -10.24 -15.65 -6.94
CA GLY A 127 -9.29 -16.73 -7.15
C GLY A 127 -9.89 -18.10 -6.85
N GLN A 128 -9.35 -19.12 -7.51
CA GLN A 128 -9.74 -20.50 -7.29
C GLN A 128 -9.15 -21.02 -5.98
N VAL A 129 -9.96 -21.76 -5.24
CA VAL A 129 -9.49 -22.52 -4.08
C VAL A 129 -8.91 -23.85 -4.54
N MET A 130 -7.75 -24.18 -4.04
CA MET A 130 -7.04 -25.43 -4.32
C MET A 130 -6.78 -26.17 -3.02
N GLU A 131 -6.95 -27.48 -3.02
CA GLU A 131 -6.57 -28.32 -1.88
C GLU A 131 -5.17 -28.89 -2.09
N ILE A 132 -4.30 -28.71 -1.09
CA ILE A 132 -2.95 -29.25 -1.09
C ILE A 132 -2.69 -29.87 0.29
N SER A 133 -2.50 -31.17 0.33
CA SER A 133 -2.23 -31.93 1.59
C SER A 133 -3.28 -31.67 2.68
N GLY A 134 -4.56 -31.64 2.30
CA GLY A 134 -5.68 -31.44 3.23
C GLY A 134 -5.91 -30.00 3.68
N LYS A 135 -5.19 -29.04 3.10
CA LYS A 135 -5.37 -27.61 3.38
C LYS A 135 -5.82 -26.87 2.13
N LEU A 136 -6.63 -25.83 2.33
CA LEU A 136 -7.15 -25.00 1.26
C LEU A 136 -6.28 -23.78 1.04
N TYR A 137 -5.94 -23.51 -0.21
CA TYR A 137 -5.12 -22.38 -0.62
C TYR A 137 -5.75 -21.62 -1.77
N LYS A 138 -5.38 -20.34 -1.89
CA LYS A 138 -5.63 -19.50 -3.04
C LYS A 138 -4.33 -19.02 -3.65
N GLN A 139 -4.30 -18.84 -4.96
CA GLN A 139 -3.19 -18.19 -5.62
C GLN A 139 -3.14 -16.71 -5.22
N TYR A 140 -1.99 -16.27 -4.74
CA TYR A 140 -1.69 -14.89 -4.37
C TYR A 140 -0.45 -14.42 -5.11
N ARG A 141 -0.55 -13.34 -5.90
CA ARG A 141 0.54 -12.88 -6.74
C ARG A 141 0.78 -11.38 -6.61
N GLY A 142 2.05 -10.99 -6.64
CA GLY A 142 2.46 -9.59 -6.68
C GLY A 142 2.08 -8.95 -8.01
N MET A 143 1.73 -7.67 -7.99
CA MET A 143 1.40 -6.91 -9.20
C MET A 143 2.57 -6.86 -10.21
N GLY A 144 3.82 -6.97 -9.74
CA GLY A 144 5.03 -7.06 -10.55
C GLY A 144 5.45 -8.48 -10.92
N SER A 145 4.65 -9.51 -10.63
CA SER A 145 4.91 -10.88 -11.07
C SER A 145 4.67 -11.04 -12.58
N PHE A 146 5.32 -12.01 -13.20
CA PHE A 146 5.12 -12.29 -14.63
C PHE A 146 3.65 -12.58 -14.96
N ALA A 147 2.95 -13.35 -14.12
CA ALA A 147 1.54 -13.68 -14.34
C ALA A 147 0.65 -12.43 -14.24
N ALA A 148 0.91 -11.54 -13.26
CA ALA A 148 0.15 -10.30 -13.14
C ALA A 148 0.42 -9.35 -14.32
N MET A 149 1.67 -9.22 -14.74
CA MET A 149 2.03 -8.37 -15.91
C MET A 149 1.39 -8.85 -17.19
N LYS A 150 1.35 -10.17 -17.42
CA LYS A 150 0.61 -10.75 -18.56
C LYS A 150 -0.90 -10.50 -18.50
N SER A 151 -1.45 -10.35 -17.30
CA SER A 151 -2.88 -10.08 -17.06
C SER A 151 -3.23 -8.59 -17.03
N GLY A 152 -2.30 -7.67 -17.39
CA GLY A 152 -2.57 -6.25 -17.54
C GLY A 152 -1.85 -5.30 -16.59
N SER A 153 -1.11 -5.80 -15.57
CA SER A 153 -0.42 -4.91 -14.64
C SER A 153 0.91 -4.34 -15.16
N ALA A 154 1.34 -4.69 -16.38
CA ALA A 154 2.62 -4.27 -16.96
C ALA A 154 2.78 -2.73 -17.00
N ALA A 155 1.72 -2.02 -17.35
CA ALA A 155 1.72 -0.55 -17.41
C ALA A 155 2.03 0.11 -16.05
N ARG A 156 1.68 -0.55 -14.92
CA ARG A 156 2.01 -0.10 -13.58
C ARG A 156 3.52 0.04 -13.35
N TYR A 157 4.32 -0.74 -14.07
CA TYR A 157 5.79 -0.78 -14.00
C TYR A 157 6.46 -0.07 -15.18
N GLY A 158 5.73 0.74 -15.94
CA GLY A 158 6.26 1.47 -17.09
C GLY A 158 6.55 0.60 -18.32
N HIS A 159 5.94 -0.60 -18.40
CA HIS A 159 6.09 -1.48 -19.56
C HIS A 159 4.92 -1.28 -20.52
N ALA A 160 5.21 -0.77 -21.72
CA ALA A 160 4.19 -0.65 -22.76
C ALA A 160 3.91 -2.02 -23.42
N PRO A 161 2.68 -2.27 -23.91
CA PRO A 161 2.32 -3.52 -24.60
C PRO A 161 3.16 -3.80 -25.85
N LYS A 162 3.82 -2.79 -26.40
CA LYS A 162 4.65 -2.89 -27.62
C LYS A 162 6.07 -3.39 -27.39
N ASP A 163 6.51 -3.51 -26.14
CA ASP A 163 7.87 -3.91 -25.78
C ASP A 163 8.02 -5.44 -25.62
N ALA A 164 7.41 -6.23 -26.51
CA ALA A 164 7.42 -7.70 -26.43
C ALA A 164 8.83 -8.33 -26.39
N ASN A 165 9.85 -7.58 -26.82
CA ASN A 165 11.26 -8.02 -26.85
C ASN A 165 12.10 -7.50 -25.68
N ARG A 166 11.55 -6.69 -24.78
CA ARG A 166 12.29 -6.17 -23.63
C ARG A 166 12.33 -7.24 -22.52
N LYS A 167 13.54 -7.59 -22.08
CA LYS A 167 13.71 -8.44 -20.88
C LYS A 167 13.21 -7.64 -19.68
N VAL A 168 12.04 -8.01 -19.16
CA VAL A 168 11.41 -7.40 -17.99
C VAL A 168 11.84 -8.20 -16.76
N ALA A 169 12.41 -7.53 -15.76
CA ALA A 169 12.63 -8.12 -14.46
C ALA A 169 11.31 -8.13 -13.67
N ALA A 170 10.92 -9.28 -13.11
CA ALA A 170 9.75 -9.35 -12.25
C ALA A 170 10.07 -8.70 -10.88
N GLU A 171 9.23 -7.78 -10.45
CA GLU A 171 9.32 -7.11 -9.15
C GLU A 171 8.29 -7.65 -8.15
N GLY A 172 7.82 -8.87 -8.36
CA GLY A 172 6.90 -9.60 -7.51
C GLY A 172 6.94 -11.09 -7.76
N ILE A 173 6.55 -11.86 -6.75
CA ILE A 173 6.47 -13.30 -6.83
C ILE A 173 5.02 -13.79 -6.88
N GLU A 174 4.86 -15.05 -7.26
CA GLU A 174 3.62 -15.80 -7.14
C GLU A 174 3.75 -16.72 -5.91
N ALA A 175 2.71 -16.77 -5.10
CA ALA A 175 2.66 -17.53 -3.87
C ALA A 175 1.27 -18.16 -3.67
N LEU A 176 1.19 -19.05 -2.72
CA LEU A 176 -0.07 -19.58 -2.21
C LEU A 176 -0.38 -18.93 -0.86
N LYS A 177 -1.63 -18.54 -0.67
CA LYS A 177 -2.16 -18.07 0.59
C LYS A 177 -3.16 -19.08 1.12
N GLU A 178 -2.93 -19.59 2.34
CA GLU A 178 -3.89 -20.46 3.01
C GLU A 178 -5.22 -19.71 3.16
N VAL A 179 -6.33 -20.42 2.92
CA VAL A 179 -7.67 -19.85 3.10
C VAL A 179 -7.88 -19.58 4.58
N SER A 180 -8.23 -18.35 4.88
CA SER A 180 -8.47 -17.87 6.26
C SER A 180 -9.96 -17.81 6.59
N GLU A 181 -10.27 -17.19 7.71
CA GLU A 181 -11.65 -16.80 8.05
C GLU A 181 -12.25 -15.86 6.99
N ASN A 182 -13.57 -15.70 7.04
CA ASN A 182 -14.28 -14.75 6.18
C ASN A 182 -13.89 -13.29 6.52
N LEU A 183 -14.19 -12.39 5.60
CA LEU A 183 -13.81 -10.99 5.69
C LEU A 183 -14.35 -10.31 6.96
N ASP A 184 -15.59 -10.59 7.33
CA ASP A 184 -16.25 -9.97 8.50
C ASP A 184 -15.53 -10.36 9.81
N GLN A 185 -15.18 -11.64 9.96
CA GLN A 185 -14.47 -12.14 11.12
C GLN A 185 -13.04 -11.53 11.20
N LEU A 186 -12.35 -11.51 10.08
CA LEU A 186 -11.03 -10.90 10.01
C LEU A 186 -11.07 -9.41 10.32
N LEU A 187 -12.00 -8.67 9.75
CA LEU A 187 -12.16 -7.23 10.02
C LEU A 187 -12.50 -6.97 11.49
N ALA A 188 -13.39 -7.76 12.10
CA ALA A 188 -13.69 -7.64 13.52
C ALA A 188 -12.46 -7.81 14.40
N GLN A 189 -11.60 -8.79 14.11
CA GLN A 189 -10.34 -8.99 14.82
C GLN A 189 -9.37 -7.81 14.63
N LEU A 190 -9.22 -7.34 13.40
CA LEU A 190 -8.33 -6.22 13.09
C LEU A 190 -8.79 -4.92 13.76
N ILE A 191 -10.10 -4.63 13.72
CA ILE A 191 -10.70 -3.47 14.37
C ILE A 191 -10.53 -3.57 15.89
N GLY A 192 -10.77 -4.75 16.49
CA GLY A 192 -10.53 -4.99 17.91
C GLY A 192 -9.09 -4.70 18.31
N GLY A 193 -8.11 -5.11 17.49
CA GLY A 193 -6.70 -4.79 17.72
C GLY A 193 -6.38 -3.30 17.59
N VAL A 194 -7.02 -2.60 16.66
CA VAL A 194 -6.89 -1.13 16.52
C VAL A 194 -7.48 -0.43 17.74
N GLN A 195 -8.67 -0.83 18.17
CA GLN A 195 -9.32 -0.28 19.37
C GLN A 195 -8.47 -0.49 20.64
N ALA A 196 -7.87 -1.69 20.78
CA ALA A 196 -6.96 -1.97 21.88
C ALA A 196 -5.74 -1.02 21.87
N GLY A 197 -5.11 -0.84 20.70
CA GLY A 197 -3.98 0.08 20.53
C GLY A 197 -4.34 1.54 20.85
N MET A 198 -5.52 1.98 20.44
CA MET A 198 -6.07 3.30 20.78
C MET A 198 -6.33 3.41 22.30
N GLY A 199 -6.89 2.35 22.90
CA GLY A 199 -7.15 2.28 24.34
C GLY A 199 -5.90 2.45 25.20
N TYR A 200 -4.80 1.79 24.84
CA TYR A 200 -3.52 1.94 25.54
C TYR A 200 -2.99 3.39 25.52
N LEU A 201 -3.29 4.15 24.51
CA LEU A 201 -2.91 5.56 24.39
C LEU A 201 -3.98 6.52 24.93
N GLY A 202 -5.13 6.00 25.40
CA GLY A 202 -6.28 6.83 25.80
C GLY A 202 -6.78 7.71 24.64
N ALA A 203 -6.70 7.20 23.40
CA ALA A 203 -7.13 7.90 22.19
C ALA A 203 -8.57 7.50 21.82
N ALA A 204 -9.49 8.45 21.83
CA ALA A 204 -10.88 8.23 21.40
C ALA A 204 -11.05 8.32 19.88
N THR A 205 -10.17 9.06 19.21
CA THR A 205 -10.22 9.35 17.77
C THR A 205 -8.86 9.12 17.11
N LEU A 206 -8.84 9.03 15.77
CA LEU A 206 -7.56 8.99 15.04
C LEU A 206 -6.70 10.25 15.22
N PRO A 207 -7.25 11.46 15.25
CA PRO A 207 -6.48 12.64 15.65
C PRO A 207 -5.83 12.52 17.03
N ASP A 208 -6.54 11.98 18.03
CA ASP A 208 -5.96 11.72 19.36
C ASP A 208 -4.83 10.70 19.30
N LEU A 209 -5.03 9.60 18.55
CA LEU A 209 -4.00 8.59 18.31
C LEU A 209 -2.72 9.21 17.76
N ARG A 210 -2.84 10.08 16.77
CA ARG A 210 -1.70 10.79 16.15
C ARG A 210 -1.01 11.73 17.11
N ALA A 211 -1.77 12.49 17.90
CA ALA A 211 -1.23 13.44 18.86
C ALA A 211 -0.48 12.76 20.01
N LYS A 212 -0.96 11.60 20.45
CA LYS A 212 -0.43 10.85 21.61
C LYS A 212 0.65 9.84 21.25
N ALA A 213 0.79 9.45 19.96
CA ALA A 213 1.76 8.46 19.52
C ALA A 213 3.21 8.88 19.89
N ARG A 214 3.98 7.92 20.38
CA ARG A 214 5.42 8.05 20.62
C ARG A 214 6.12 6.84 20.06
N TYR A 215 7.30 7.03 19.51
CA TYR A 215 8.06 5.97 18.86
C TYR A 215 9.39 5.76 19.53
N THR A 216 9.78 4.52 19.63
CA THR A 216 11.14 4.14 19.97
C THR A 216 11.68 3.15 18.94
N ARG A 217 12.97 3.24 18.68
CA ARG A 217 13.65 2.22 17.84
C ARG A 217 13.93 1.00 18.71
N ILE A 218 13.66 -0.17 18.14
CA ILE A 218 14.02 -1.45 18.74
C ILE A 218 14.98 -2.20 17.81
N SER A 219 15.91 -2.94 18.37
CA SER A 219 16.73 -3.90 17.63
C SER A 219 15.95 -5.21 17.43
N PRO A 220 16.40 -6.11 16.53
CA PRO A 220 15.79 -7.44 16.41
C PRO A 220 15.78 -8.23 17.71
N ALA A 221 16.73 -7.99 18.63
CA ALA A 221 16.77 -8.63 19.94
C ALA A 221 15.75 -8.06 20.96
N GLY A 222 15.10 -6.96 20.63
CA GLY A 222 14.06 -6.34 21.47
C GLY A 222 12.63 -6.63 21.01
N GLN A 223 12.48 -7.52 20.03
CA GLN A 223 11.17 -7.95 19.50
C GLN A 223 10.64 -9.17 20.22
#